data_fad28154d7a576d1450e3132458b843c
#
_entry.id   fad28154d7a576d1450e3132458b843c
#
_cell.length_a   1.000
_cell.length_b   1.000
_cell.length_c   1.000
_cell.angle_alpha   90.00
_cell.angle_beta   90.00
_cell.angle_gamma   90.00
#
_symmetry.space_group_name_H-M   'P 1'
#
loop_
_entity.id
_entity.type
_entity.pdbx_description
1 polymer ?
#
loop_
_entity_poly.entity_id
_entity_poly.type
_entity_poly.pdbx_seq_one_letter_code
_entity_poly.pdbx_strand_id
1 'polypeptide(L)'
;KAGHVIYTMPSVVFDIHPSAKIEIKAPFLFGNNPVKGMKMPTCLRMEANTKLEIHNGPLTRYGTGPYNLRYGAYIEIVNGGKLTIGQGACNVGLTIMCAKEVTIGNGVRIGRNVSIRDWNGPHVIINEHYRNHAPVHIGDRVWLCTGCTIMPGVTIGEGAVVAANSTVTKDVPPYSLVGGSPAKVLKEKIEWY
;
A
#
# COMPACT_ATOMS: atom_id res chain seq x y z
N LYS A 1 -7.66 -17.49 -22.90
CA LYS A 1 -7.03 -16.43 -22.07
C LYS A 1 -8.02 -16.14 -20.94
N ALA A 2 -7.80 -16.61 -19.73
CA ALA A 2 -8.59 -16.24 -18.58
C ALA A 2 -8.29 -14.76 -18.31
N GLY A 3 -9.24 -13.88 -18.65
CA GLY A 3 -9.16 -12.47 -18.33
C GLY A 3 -9.34 -12.31 -16.82
N HIS A 4 -8.38 -11.72 -16.15
CA HIS A 4 -8.55 -11.33 -14.77
C HIS A 4 -9.53 -10.16 -14.69
N VAL A 5 -10.51 -10.26 -13.81
CA VAL A 5 -11.61 -9.29 -13.72
C VAL A 5 -11.31 -8.29 -12.61
N ILE A 6 -11.38 -7.01 -12.95
CA ILE A 6 -11.45 -5.94 -11.96
C ILE A 6 -12.92 -5.76 -11.60
N TYR A 7 -13.27 -6.00 -10.36
CA TYR A 7 -14.59 -5.65 -9.84
C TYR A 7 -14.52 -4.23 -9.30
N THR A 8 -15.33 -3.33 -9.85
CA THR A 8 -15.41 -1.93 -9.39
C THR A 8 -16.80 -1.64 -8.85
N MET A 9 -16.86 -0.82 -7.80
CA MET A 9 -18.11 -0.29 -7.28
C MET A 9 -18.44 1.07 -7.91
N PRO A 10 -19.69 1.51 -7.93
CA PRO A 10 -20.11 2.77 -8.57
C PRO A 10 -19.40 4.04 -8.06
N SER A 11 -18.80 3.98 -6.88
CA SER A 11 -18.06 5.10 -6.26
C SER A 11 -16.56 5.13 -6.59
N VAL A 12 -16.10 4.30 -7.52
CA VAL A 12 -14.67 4.29 -7.91
C VAL A 12 -14.44 5.30 -9.03
N VAL A 13 -13.44 6.15 -8.83
CA VAL A 13 -13.00 7.15 -9.80
C VAL A 13 -11.66 6.73 -10.37
N PHE A 14 -11.59 6.62 -11.69
CA PHE A 14 -10.37 6.36 -12.43
C PHE A 14 -9.96 7.62 -13.20
N ASP A 15 -8.78 8.15 -12.88
CA ASP A 15 -8.10 9.21 -13.62
C ASP A 15 -6.77 8.64 -14.13
N ILE A 16 -6.80 8.04 -15.32
CA ILE A 16 -5.70 7.24 -15.85
C ILE A 16 -5.24 7.81 -17.19
N HIS A 17 -3.99 8.27 -17.23
CA HIS A 17 -3.37 8.75 -18.46
C HIS A 17 -3.27 7.61 -19.50
N PRO A 18 -3.50 7.84 -20.80
CA PRO A 18 -3.49 6.80 -21.84
C PRO A 18 -2.18 5.99 -21.94
N SER A 19 -1.04 6.57 -21.56
CA SER A 19 0.26 5.86 -21.57
C SER A 19 0.54 5.08 -20.29
N ALA A 20 -0.30 5.17 -19.26
CA ALA A 20 -0.14 4.39 -18.05
C ALA A 20 -0.42 2.91 -18.31
N LYS A 21 0.30 2.02 -17.60
CA LYS A 21 0.17 0.56 -17.78
C LYS A 21 -0.40 -0.08 -16.53
N ILE A 22 -1.42 -0.91 -16.72
CA ILE A 22 -2.02 -1.71 -15.65
C ILE A 22 -1.88 -3.17 -16.01
N GLU A 23 -1.14 -3.93 -15.20
CA GLU A 23 -0.98 -5.38 -15.32
C GLU A 23 -1.65 -6.07 -14.14
N ILE A 24 -2.72 -6.83 -14.40
CA ILE A 24 -3.47 -7.54 -13.37
C ILE A 24 -3.32 -9.03 -13.60
N LYS A 25 -2.66 -9.70 -12.67
CA LYS A 25 -2.40 -11.14 -12.68
C LYS A 25 -3.23 -11.90 -11.63
N ALA A 26 -4.11 -11.18 -10.92
CA ALA A 26 -5.00 -11.74 -9.90
C ALA A 26 -6.32 -10.98 -9.86
N PRO A 27 -7.41 -11.58 -9.40
CA PRO A 27 -8.64 -10.85 -9.15
C PRO A 27 -8.42 -9.70 -8.17
N PHE A 28 -8.99 -8.54 -8.45
CA PHE A 28 -8.83 -7.34 -7.64
C PHE A 28 -10.18 -6.64 -7.46
N LEU A 29 -10.51 -6.27 -6.22
CA LEU A 29 -11.74 -5.57 -5.86
C LEU A 29 -11.40 -4.13 -5.51
N PHE A 30 -11.86 -3.18 -6.34
CA PHE A 30 -11.74 -1.74 -6.09
C PHE A 30 -12.98 -1.18 -5.41
N GLY A 31 -12.78 -0.47 -4.31
CA GLY A 31 -13.83 0.32 -3.67
C GLY A 31 -14.88 -0.52 -2.97
N ASN A 32 -14.58 -1.77 -2.61
CA ASN A 32 -15.54 -2.63 -1.93
C ASN A 32 -16.08 -1.97 -0.65
N ASN A 33 -17.37 -1.64 -0.67
CA ASN A 33 -18.07 -1.02 0.43
C ASN A 33 -19.22 -1.91 0.90
N PRO A 34 -19.07 -2.59 2.05
CA PRO A 34 -20.14 -3.42 2.61
C PRO A 34 -21.28 -2.61 3.24
N VAL A 35 -21.11 -1.30 3.42
CA VAL A 35 -22.11 -0.44 4.05
C VAL A 35 -23.00 0.19 2.98
N LYS A 36 -24.24 -0.25 2.92
CA LYS A 36 -25.24 0.26 1.99
C LYS A 36 -25.48 1.77 2.22
N GLY A 37 -25.38 2.57 1.14
CA GLY A 37 -25.63 4.03 1.18
C GLY A 37 -24.43 4.90 1.56
N MET A 38 -23.30 4.35 1.99
CA MET A 38 -22.09 5.12 2.25
C MET A 38 -21.38 5.47 0.92
N LYS A 39 -21.20 6.76 0.65
CA LYS A 39 -20.56 7.28 -0.55
C LYS A 39 -19.18 7.85 -0.20
N MET A 40 -18.19 7.00 0.00
CA MET A 40 -16.79 7.43 0.06
C MET A 40 -16.10 6.99 -1.24
N PRO A 41 -15.67 7.93 -2.07
CA PRO A 41 -15.01 7.58 -3.33
C PRO A 41 -13.69 6.85 -3.09
N THR A 42 -13.40 5.88 -3.92
CA THR A 42 -12.07 5.30 -4.07
C THR A 42 -11.48 5.84 -5.36
N CYS A 43 -10.30 6.40 -5.30
CA CYS A 43 -9.66 7.03 -6.45
C CYS A 43 -8.38 6.29 -6.82
N LEU A 44 -8.21 5.99 -8.10
CA LEU A 44 -6.95 5.61 -8.71
C LEU A 44 -6.58 6.67 -9.74
N ARG A 45 -5.53 7.46 -9.44
CA ARG A 45 -4.93 8.41 -10.37
C ARG A 45 -3.59 7.89 -10.85
N MET A 46 -3.39 7.89 -12.15
CA MET A 46 -2.15 7.44 -12.79
C MET A 46 -1.72 8.45 -13.86
N GLU A 47 -0.57 9.07 -13.66
CA GLU A 47 0.02 9.97 -14.65
C GLU A 47 0.70 9.21 -15.81
N ALA A 48 1.28 9.96 -16.73
CA ALA A 48 1.97 9.42 -17.90
C ALA A 48 3.11 8.46 -17.51
N ASN A 49 3.26 7.38 -18.27
CA ASN A 49 4.33 6.39 -18.14
C ASN A 49 4.42 5.69 -16.77
N THR A 50 3.37 5.75 -15.97
CA THR A 50 3.29 5.06 -14.68
C THR A 50 2.87 3.60 -14.85
N LYS A 51 3.13 2.77 -13.81
CA LYS A 51 2.78 1.36 -13.84
C LYS A 51 2.12 0.90 -12.54
N LEU A 52 1.01 0.17 -12.68
CA LEU A 52 0.37 -0.59 -11.61
C LEU A 52 0.47 -2.08 -11.94
N GLU A 53 1.06 -2.87 -11.06
CA GLU A 53 1.11 -4.31 -11.14
C GLU A 53 0.39 -4.95 -9.95
N ILE A 54 -0.51 -5.89 -10.23
CA ILE A 54 -1.19 -6.69 -9.21
C ILE A 54 -0.83 -8.15 -9.43
N HIS A 55 -0.15 -8.73 -8.45
CA HIS A 55 0.38 -10.08 -8.53
C HIS A 55 -0.49 -11.11 -7.80
N ASN A 56 -0.47 -12.35 -8.32
CA ASN A 56 -0.92 -13.52 -7.60
C ASN A 56 0.18 -13.95 -6.64
N GLY A 57 -0.11 -13.90 -5.35
CA GLY A 57 0.71 -14.58 -4.37
C GLY A 57 0.27 -16.03 -4.18
N PRO A 58 1.10 -16.86 -3.52
CA PRO A 58 0.67 -18.18 -3.09
C PRO A 58 -0.56 -18.06 -2.20
N LEU A 59 -1.48 -19.01 -2.32
CA LEU A 59 -2.65 -19.13 -1.44
C LEU A 59 -2.15 -19.14 0.00
N THR A 60 -2.33 -18.04 0.71
CA THR A 60 -1.94 -17.98 2.11
C THR A 60 -3.09 -18.48 2.98
N ARG A 61 -2.77 -18.97 4.19
CA ARG A 61 -3.72 -19.40 5.23
C ARG A 61 -4.81 -18.35 5.52
N TYR A 62 -4.65 -17.13 5.03
CA TYR A 62 -5.47 -15.96 5.33
C TYR A 62 -6.37 -15.50 4.20
N GLY A 63 -6.55 -16.28 3.16
CA GLY A 63 -7.55 -15.99 2.14
C GLY A 63 -7.12 -16.36 0.72
N THR A 64 -8.05 -16.98 0.03
CA THR A 64 -7.97 -17.37 -1.38
C THR A 64 -8.66 -16.34 -2.28
N GLY A 65 -9.06 -15.21 -1.70
CA GLY A 65 -9.84 -14.18 -2.38
C GLY A 65 -8.99 -13.14 -3.10
N PRO A 66 -9.63 -12.34 -3.95
CA PRO A 66 -8.99 -11.19 -4.59
C PRO A 66 -8.46 -10.21 -3.56
N TYR A 67 -7.40 -9.46 -3.91
CA TYR A 67 -7.01 -8.32 -3.08
C TYR A 67 -8.21 -7.38 -2.92
N ASN A 68 -8.55 -7.09 -1.68
CA ASN A 68 -9.73 -6.31 -1.35
C ASN A 68 -9.30 -4.89 -0.93
N LEU A 69 -9.37 -3.97 -1.88
CA LEU A 69 -9.19 -2.55 -1.61
C LEU A 69 -10.55 -1.97 -1.20
N ARG A 70 -10.69 -1.65 0.08
CA ARG A 70 -11.94 -1.08 0.59
C ARG A 70 -12.10 0.38 0.16
N TYR A 71 -13.31 0.90 0.31
CA TYR A 71 -13.72 2.25 -0.05
C TYR A 71 -12.90 3.36 0.67
N GLY A 72 -12.90 4.55 0.09
CA GLY A 72 -12.15 5.70 0.60
C GLY A 72 -10.64 5.59 0.40
N ALA A 73 -10.16 4.66 -0.42
CA ALA A 73 -8.75 4.61 -0.75
C ALA A 73 -8.41 5.69 -1.81
N TYR A 74 -7.24 6.29 -1.64
CA TYR A 74 -6.66 7.21 -2.61
C TYR A 74 -5.29 6.70 -3.04
N ILE A 75 -5.17 6.28 -4.28
CA ILE A 75 -3.93 5.78 -4.88
C ILE A 75 -3.52 6.74 -5.99
N GLU A 76 -2.36 7.31 -5.85
CA GLU A 76 -1.77 8.21 -6.82
C GLU A 76 -0.40 7.70 -7.27
N ILE A 77 -0.23 7.49 -8.58
CA ILE A 77 1.02 7.06 -9.20
C ILE A 77 1.44 8.14 -10.18
N VAL A 78 2.56 8.80 -9.90
CA VAL A 78 3.03 9.99 -10.63
C VAL A 78 4.48 9.83 -11.08
N ASN A 79 4.97 10.73 -11.91
CA ASN A 79 6.38 10.83 -12.30
C ASN A 79 7.01 9.53 -12.84
N GLY A 80 6.23 8.70 -13.55
CA GLY A 80 6.70 7.40 -14.03
C GLY A 80 6.83 6.31 -12.94
N GLY A 81 6.24 6.53 -11.77
CA GLY A 81 6.28 5.60 -10.64
C GLY A 81 5.69 4.23 -10.94
N LYS A 82 6.16 3.24 -10.19
CA LYS A 82 5.71 1.86 -10.26
C LYS A 82 5.15 1.39 -8.93
N LEU A 83 3.86 1.04 -8.90
CA LEU A 83 3.20 0.41 -7.76
C LEU A 83 3.00 -1.07 -8.03
N THR A 84 3.52 -1.91 -7.14
CA THR A 84 3.33 -3.36 -7.16
C THR A 84 2.58 -3.79 -5.91
N ILE A 85 1.49 -4.53 -6.08
CA ILE A 85 0.67 -5.02 -4.98
C ILE A 85 0.53 -6.54 -5.10
N GLY A 86 0.95 -7.24 -4.06
CA GLY A 86 0.72 -8.67 -3.88
C GLY A 86 -0.69 -8.97 -3.39
N GLN A 87 -0.92 -10.20 -2.97
CA GLN A 87 -2.20 -10.61 -2.41
C GLN A 87 -2.35 -10.14 -0.96
N GLY A 88 -3.53 -9.68 -0.57
CA GLY A 88 -3.76 -9.21 0.80
C GLY A 88 -5.11 -8.54 0.98
N ALA A 89 -5.24 -7.78 2.04
CA ALA A 89 -6.45 -7.00 2.30
C ALA A 89 -6.12 -5.66 2.95
N CYS A 90 -6.80 -4.62 2.52
CA CYS A 90 -6.76 -3.34 3.20
C CYS A 90 -8.13 -2.94 3.73
N ASN A 91 -8.11 -2.14 4.77
CA ASN A 91 -9.29 -1.52 5.34
C ASN A 91 -9.52 -0.13 4.68
N VAL A 92 -10.45 0.62 5.21
CA VAL A 92 -10.92 1.93 4.71
C VAL A 92 -9.81 2.99 4.78
N GLY A 93 -9.77 3.90 3.78
CA GLY A 93 -8.95 5.11 3.84
C GLY A 93 -7.46 4.89 3.58
N LEU A 94 -7.07 3.82 2.90
CA LEU A 94 -5.68 3.66 2.47
C LEU A 94 -5.27 4.80 1.52
N THR A 95 -4.13 5.43 1.80
CA THR A 95 -3.51 6.39 0.89
C THR A 95 -2.16 5.86 0.41
N ILE A 96 -1.95 5.81 -0.90
CA ILE A 96 -0.65 5.50 -1.50
C ILE A 96 -0.23 6.64 -2.41
N MET A 97 0.96 7.20 -2.17
CA MET A 97 1.63 8.12 -3.08
C MET A 97 2.90 7.45 -3.61
N CYS A 98 2.90 7.16 -4.90
CA CYS A 98 3.97 6.44 -5.57
C CYS A 98 4.54 7.29 -6.71
N ALA A 99 5.73 7.84 -6.51
CA ALA A 99 6.42 8.65 -7.52
C ALA A 99 7.70 7.98 -8.05
N LYS A 100 8.16 6.93 -7.43
CA LYS A 100 9.30 6.11 -7.85
C LYS A 100 8.95 4.63 -7.82
N GLU A 101 8.85 4.05 -6.62
CA GLU A 101 8.51 2.64 -6.47
C GLU A 101 7.92 2.35 -5.09
N VAL A 102 6.72 1.74 -5.09
CA VAL A 102 6.14 1.16 -3.89
C VAL A 102 5.84 -0.31 -4.17
N THR A 103 6.37 -1.19 -3.34
CA THR A 103 6.10 -2.63 -3.40
C THR A 103 5.41 -3.10 -2.13
N ILE A 104 4.28 -3.78 -2.27
CA ILE A 104 3.53 -4.40 -1.18
C ILE A 104 3.49 -5.90 -1.45
N GLY A 105 4.04 -6.68 -0.54
CA GLY A 105 4.14 -8.14 -0.63
C GLY A 105 2.81 -8.86 -0.46
N ASN A 106 2.89 -10.18 -0.33
CA ASN A 106 1.74 -11.06 -0.19
C ASN A 106 1.32 -11.22 1.28
N GLY A 107 0.01 -11.41 1.51
CA GLY A 107 -0.52 -11.62 2.85
C GLY A 107 -0.51 -10.36 3.73
N VAL A 108 -0.23 -9.19 3.16
CA VAL A 108 -0.19 -7.93 3.90
C VAL A 108 -1.58 -7.55 4.37
N ARG A 109 -1.68 -7.13 5.64
CA ARG A 109 -2.90 -6.62 6.25
C ARG A 109 -2.75 -5.14 6.54
N ILE A 110 -3.62 -4.34 5.94
CA ILE A 110 -3.58 -2.88 6.07
C ILE A 110 -4.81 -2.41 6.84
N GLY A 111 -4.56 -1.75 7.97
CA GLY A 111 -5.56 -1.14 8.83
C GLY A 111 -6.25 0.07 8.19
N ARG A 112 -7.08 0.77 8.97
CA ARG A 112 -7.76 1.99 8.51
C ARG A 112 -6.77 3.16 8.42
N ASN A 113 -6.99 4.06 7.44
CA ASN A 113 -6.27 5.33 7.32
C ASN A 113 -4.74 5.18 7.34
N VAL A 114 -4.22 4.11 6.76
CA VAL A 114 -2.78 3.91 6.58
C VAL A 114 -2.31 4.77 5.42
N SER A 115 -1.14 5.40 5.58
CA SER A 115 -0.48 6.17 4.53
C SER A 115 0.87 5.54 4.17
N ILE A 116 1.06 5.25 2.87
CA ILE A 116 2.30 4.72 2.32
C ILE A 116 2.77 5.69 1.25
N ARG A 117 4.01 6.18 1.37
CA ARG A 117 4.52 7.15 0.41
C ARG A 117 6.01 6.96 0.17
N ASP A 118 6.41 7.00 -1.08
CA ASP A 118 7.81 7.03 -1.51
C ASP A 118 8.28 8.45 -1.85
N TRP A 119 7.39 9.44 -1.67
CA TRP A 119 7.62 10.85 -1.98
C TRP A 119 6.83 11.76 -1.03
N ASN A 120 7.46 12.84 -0.56
CA ASN A 120 6.88 13.83 0.35
C ASN A 120 6.57 15.17 -0.32
N GLY A 121 6.47 15.19 -1.65
CA GLY A 121 6.24 16.41 -2.41
C GLY A 121 7.53 17.03 -2.96
N PRO A 122 7.45 18.17 -3.65
CA PRO A 122 8.58 18.76 -4.38
C PRO A 122 9.59 19.49 -3.47
N HIS A 123 9.27 19.70 -2.21
CA HIS A 123 10.13 20.44 -1.29
C HIS A 123 11.16 19.54 -0.63
N VAL A 124 12.40 20.00 -0.53
CA VAL A 124 13.52 19.26 0.06
C VAL A 124 14.23 20.10 1.13
N ILE A 125 14.81 19.45 2.12
CA ILE A 125 15.72 20.07 3.08
C ILE A 125 17.11 20.04 2.45
N ILE A 126 17.66 21.21 2.11
CA ILE A 126 18.84 21.35 1.26
C ILE A 126 20.13 20.85 1.93
N ASN A 127 20.25 20.98 3.23
CA ASN A 127 21.48 20.73 3.99
C ASN A 127 21.48 19.40 4.76
N GLU A 128 20.50 18.52 4.51
CA GLU A 128 20.39 17.26 5.21
C GLU A 128 20.29 16.09 4.23
N HIS A 129 20.72 14.90 4.65
CA HIS A 129 20.54 13.67 3.90
C HIS A 129 19.06 13.19 3.99
N TYR A 130 18.13 14.08 3.70
CA TYR A 130 16.70 13.82 3.74
C TYR A 130 16.26 13.01 2.51
N ARG A 131 15.68 11.83 2.75
CA ARG A 131 15.14 10.96 1.69
C ARG A 131 13.74 11.39 1.32
N ASN A 132 13.61 12.48 0.56
CA ASN A 132 12.30 12.96 0.10
C ASN A 132 11.65 12.07 -0.97
N HIS A 133 12.46 11.33 -1.72
CA HIS A 133 12.04 10.51 -2.86
C HIS A 133 12.88 9.23 -2.91
N ALA A 134 12.37 8.16 -2.31
CA ALA A 134 13.07 6.87 -2.25
C ALA A 134 12.07 5.70 -2.18
N PRO A 135 12.36 4.55 -2.84
CA PRO A 135 11.47 3.40 -2.87
C PRO A 135 11.02 2.95 -1.49
N VAL A 136 9.79 2.44 -1.41
CA VAL A 136 9.24 1.80 -0.21
C VAL A 136 8.95 0.33 -0.52
N HIS A 137 9.45 -0.56 0.33
CA HIS A 137 9.24 -1.99 0.21
C HIS A 137 8.58 -2.55 1.46
N ILE A 138 7.42 -3.17 1.29
CA ILE A 138 6.69 -3.85 2.37
C ILE A 138 6.73 -5.34 2.07
N GLY A 139 7.38 -6.10 2.94
CA GLY A 139 7.56 -7.55 2.83
C GLY A 139 6.25 -8.32 2.96
N ASP A 140 6.35 -9.63 2.78
CA ASP A 140 5.22 -10.54 2.91
C ASP A 140 4.70 -10.58 4.37
N ARG A 141 3.41 -10.84 4.54
CA ARG A 141 2.78 -11.02 5.87
C ARG A 141 3.05 -9.87 6.85
N VAL A 142 3.18 -8.65 6.36
CA VAL A 142 3.28 -7.45 7.21
C VAL A 142 1.89 -7.03 7.67
N TRP A 143 1.78 -6.60 8.92
CA TRP A 143 0.57 -5.96 9.45
C TRP A 143 0.83 -4.48 9.73
N LEU A 144 0.20 -3.63 8.94
CA LEU A 144 0.16 -2.19 9.13
C LEU A 144 -1.11 -1.84 9.92
N CYS A 145 -0.98 -1.47 11.19
CA CYS A 145 -2.13 -1.12 12.01
C CYS A 145 -2.71 0.26 11.62
N THR A 146 -3.89 0.56 12.15
CA THR A 146 -4.65 1.79 11.88
C THR A 146 -3.80 3.06 12.04
N GLY A 147 -3.90 3.96 11.07
CA GLY A 147 -3.30 5.30 11.13
C GLY A 147 -1.79 5.36 11.02
N CYS A 148 -1.10 4.26 10.79
CA CYS A 148 0.35 4.34 10.62
C CYS A 148 0.75 4.98 9.28
N THR A 149 1.93 5.59 9.27
CA THR A 149 2.52 6.24 8.09
C THR A 149 3.88 5.63 7.80
N ILE A 150 4.07 5.20 6.54
CA ILE A 150 5.34 4.67 6.04
C ILE A 150 5.98 5.75 5.16
N MET A 151 7.18 6.15 5.56
CA MET A 151 7.91 7.27 4.94
C MET A 151 8.81 6.80 3.79
N PRO A 152 9.24 7.71 2.91
CA PRO A 152 10.13 7.39 1.79
C PRO A 152 11.39 6.64 2.22
N GLY A 153 11.79 5.63 1.43
CA GLY A 153 13.01 4.87 1.61
C GLY A 153 12.95 3.77 2.68
N VAL A 154 11.76 3.48 3.21
CA VAL A 154 11.58 2.45 4.25
C VAL A 154 11.39 1.08 3.63
N THR A 155 12.12 0.11 4.16
CA THR A 155 11.87 -1.32 3.96
C THR A 155 11.27 -1.92 5.24
N ILE A 156 10.10 -2.57 5.12
CA ILE A 156 9.50 -3.32 6.22
C ILE A 156 9.70 -4.80 5.97
N GLY A 157 10.41 -5.46 6.87
CA GLY A 157 10.70 -6.90 6.78
C GLY A 157 9.46 -7.77 6.92
N GLU A 158 9.55 -8.98 6.35
CA GLU A 158 8.50 -9.99 6.39
C GLU A 158 7.97 -10.23 7.81
N GLY A 159 6.66 -10.43 7.96
CA GLY A 159 6.03 -10.75 9.23
C GLY A 159 6.07 -9.66 10.29
N ALA A 160 6.57 -8.47 9.96
CA ALA A 160 6.61 -7.35 10.90
C ALA A 160 5.21 -6.75 11.17
N VAL A 161 5.07 -6.11 12.31
CA VAL A 161 3.86 -5.39 12.71
C VAL A 161 4.22 -3.93 13.01
N VAL A 162 3.52 -3.00 12.38
CA VAL A 162 3.60 -1.58 12.67
C VAL A 162 2.40 -1.19 13.53
N ALA A 163 2.64 -0.77 14.77
CA ALA A 163 1.60 -0.38 15.70
C ALA A 163 0.77 0.82 15.20
N ALA A 164 -0.43 0.96 15.73
CA ALA A 164 -1.34 2.03 15.34
C ALA A 164 -0.73 3.44 15.58
N ASN A 165 -1.05 4.38 14.68
CA ASN A 165 -0.61 5.77 14.72
C ASN A 165 0.91 5.97 14.75
N SER A 166 1.67 4.99 14.25
CA SER A 166 3.13 5.07 14.19
C SER A 166 3.61 5.72 12.89
N THR A 167 4.73 6.44 12.97
CA THR A 167 5.43 7.00 11.81
C THR A 167 6.75 6.27 11.61
N VAL A 168 6.82 5.45 10.58
CA VAL A 168 8.01 4.65 10.26
C VAL A 168 8.92 5.46 9.34
N THR A 169 10.10 5.79 9.85
CA THR A 169 11.13 6.60 9.15
C THR A 169 12.42 5.85 8.89
N LYS A 170 12.54 4.61 9.38
CA LYS A 170 13.70 3.72 9.22
C LYS A 170 13.23 2.31 8.90
N ASP A 171 14.11 1.51 8.35
CA ASP A 171 13.83 0.11 8.06
C ASP A 171 13.40 -0.66 9.30
N VAL A 172 12.46 -1.59 9.10
CA VAL A 172 11.87 -2.43 10.14
C VAL A 172 12.37 -3.85 9.96
N PRO A 173 13.02 -4.44 10.96
CA PRO A 173 13.46 -5.83 10.89
C PRO A 173 12.29 -6.81 10.68
N PRO A 174 12.51 -7.95 10.02
CA PRO A 174 11.47 -8.95 9.89
C PRO A 174 11.04 -9.49 11.27
N TYR A 175 9.81 -9.94 11.36
CA TYR A 175 9.21 -10.51 12.58
C TYR A 175 9.37 -9.62 13.82
N SER A 176 9.26 -8.32 13.66
CA SER A 176 9.34 -7.35 14.74
C SER A 176 8.09 -6.50 14.88
N LEU A 177 7.78 -6.07 16.09
CA LEU A 177 6.79 -5.05 16.39
C LEU A 177 7.50 -3.72 16.55
N VAL A 178 7.08 -2.74 15.75
CA VAL A 178 7.54 -1.35 15.87
C VAL A 178 6.40 -0.42 16.21
N GLY A 179 6.70 0.69 16.91
CA GLY A 179 5.67 1.67 17.27
C GLY A 179 6.24 3.01 17.70
N GLY A 180 5.41 4.04 17.65
CA GLY A 180 5.73 5.41 18.01
C GLY A 180 5.96 6.33 16.80
N SER A 181 6.26 7.61 17.07
CA SER A 181 6.60 8.63 16.06
C SER A 181 7.82 9.43 16.50
N PRO A 182 9.01 9.18 15.95
CA PRO A 182 9.33 8.10 14.99
C PRO A 182 9.23 6.71 15.62
N ALA A 183 8.90 5.71 14.80
CA ALA A 183 8.74 4.32 15.24
C ALA A 183 10.09 3.72 15.68
N LYS A 184 10.04 2.94 16.75
CA LYS A 184 11.16 2.16 17.29
C LYS A 184 10.76 0.70 17.45
N VAL A 185 11.73 -0.21 17.45
CA VAL A 185 11.50 -1.62 17.75
C VAL A 185 11.05 -1.75 19.21
N LEU A 186 9.87 -2.32 19.41
CA LEU A 186 9.27 -2.58 20.74
C LEU A 186 9.45 -4.04 21.13
N LYS A 187 9.44 -4.95 20.14
CA LYS A 187 9.60 -6.39 20.36
C LYS A 187 10.14 -7.05 19.10
N GLU A 188 11.01 -8.00 19.27
CA GLU A 188 11.55 -8.87 18.20
C GLU A 188 10.98 -10.28 18.30
N LYS A 189 11.15 -11.07 17.21
CA LYS A 189 10.71 -12.46 17.11
C LYS A 189 9.24 -12.65 17.43
N ILE A 190 8.40 -11.76 16.87
CA ILE A 190 6.94 -11.87 17.00
C ILE A 190 6.37 -12.81 15.94
N GLU A 191 5.25 -13.43 16.27
CA GLU A 191 4.35 -14.09 15.33
C GLU A 191 2.97 -13.48 15.47
N TRP A 192 2.24 -13.36 14.37
CA TRP A 192 0.87 -12.88 14.36
C TRP A 192 0.05 -13.64 13.30
N TYR A 193 -1.27 -13.70 13.49
CA TYR A 193 -2.20 -14.46 12.65
C TYR A 193 -3.28 -13.58 12.05
#